data_582ea0b289242c2e227e9303f8db18bd
#
_entry.id   582ea0b289242c2e227e9303f8db18bd
#
_cell.length_a   1.000
_cell.length_b   1.000
_cell.length_c   1.000
_cell.angle_alpha   90.00
_cell.angle_beta   90.00
_cell.angle_gamma   90.00
#
_symmetry.space_group_name_H-M   'P 1'
#
loop_
_entity.id
_entity.type
_entity.pdbx_description
1 polymer ?
#
loop_
_entity_poly.entity_id
_entity_poly.type
_entity_poly.pdbx_seq_one_letter_code
_entity_poly.pdbx_strand_id
1 'polypeptide(L)'
;MCGIVGFAPVKENGAEILKQMMDRIAHRGPDGEGQFVDEYVALGHRRLSIIDLAGGTQPMATEHLVVVFNGEIYNYLELKKELENKGHHFKTNSDTEVLLHGYEEYHYEIVNHLRGMFSFALYDTTTHELFCARDHFGIKPFYYYFDQELIKAKRIK
;
A
#
# COMPACT_ATOMS: atom_id res chain seq x y z
N MET A 1 8.44 13.18 -0.43
CA MET A 1 7.28 12.33 -0.02
C MET A 1 6.98 11.37 -1.14
N CYS A 2 6.78 10.08 -0.80
CA CYS A 2 6.49 9.06 -1.80
C CYS A 2 5.22 9.34 -2.62
N GLY A 3 5.10 8.69 -3.75
CA GLY A 3 3.90 8.69 -4.58
C GLY A 3 3.36 7.29 -4.72
N ILE A 4 2.05 7.13 -4.63
CA ILE A 4 1.35 5.88 -4.89
C ILE A 4 0.34 6.08 -6.01
N VAL A 5 0.19 5.09 -6.87
CA VAL A 5 -0.82 5.03 -7.93
C VAL A 5 -1.31 3.59 -8.07
N GLY A 6 -2.49 3.42 -8.58
CA GLY A 6 -3.02 2.09 -8.86
C GLY A 6 -4.37 2.15 -9.53
N PHE A 7 -4.82 1.01 -10.03
CA PHE A 7 -6.16 0.84 -10.59
C PHE A 7 -6.61 -0.62 -10.54
N ALA A 8 -7.91 -0.79 -10.53
CA ALA A 8 -8.60 -2.07 -10.65
C ALA A 8 -9.93 -1.83 -11.42
N PRO A 9 -10.36 -2.76 -12.28
CA PRO A 9 -9.69 -3.97 -12.72
C PRO A 9 -8.55 -3.68 -13.71
N VAL A 10 -7.62 -4.61 -13.84
CA VAL A 10 -6.54 -4.53 -14.83
C VAL A 10 -7.10 -4.90 -16.21
N LYS A 11 -6.68 -4.14 -17.24
CA LYS A 11 -6.97 -4.40 -18.65
C LYS A 11 -5.69 -4.83 -19.36
N GLU A 12 -5.83 -5.19 -20.65
CA GLU A 12 -4.66 -5.35 -21.53
C GLU A 12 -3.75 -4.12 -21.42
N ASN A 13 -2.42 -4.32 -21.40
CA ASN A 13 -1.40 -3.28 -21.17
C ASN A 13 -1.40 -2.65 -19.77
N GLY A 14 -1.91 -3.35 -18.74
CA GLY A 14 -1.96 -2.84 -17.37
C GLY A 14 -0.63 -2.35 -16.82
N ALA A 15 0.45 -3.10 -17.07
CA ALA A 15 1.80 -2.72 -16.64
C ALA A 15 2.30 -1.43 -17.31
N GLU A 16 2.01 -1.25 -18.61
CA GLU A 16 2.39 -0.03 -19.34
C GLU A 16 1.60 1.19 -18.85
N ILE A 17 0.29 1.02 -18.64
CA ILE A 17 -0.56 2.08 -18.07
C ILE A 17 -0.06 2.47 -16.69
N LEU A 18 0.23 1.50 -15.82
CA LEU A 18 0.78 1.75 -14.50
C LEU A 18 2.09 2.52 -14.56
N LYS A 19 2.99 2.12 -15.46
CA LYS A 19 4.27 2.81 -15.67
C LYS A 19 4.07 4.28 -16.06
N GLN A 20 3.16 4.56 -16.99
CA GLN A 20 2.82 5.93 -17.38
C GLN A 20 2.25 6.74 -16.19
N MET A 21 1.39 6.14 -15.34
CA MET A 21 0.90 6.78 -14.13
C MET A 21 2.04 7.08 -13.15
N MET A 22 2.96 6.12 -12.94
CA MET A 22 4.13 6.30 -12.09
C MET A 22 5.05 7.42 -12.59
N ASP A 23 5.22 7.55 -13.89
CA ASP A 23 6.06 8.59 -14.48
C ASP A 23 5.49 9.99 -14.27
N ARG A 24 4.16 10.14 -14.25
CA ARG A 24 3.50 11.41 -13.91
C ARG A 24 3.77 11.89 -12.48
N ILE A 25 4.02 10.96 -11.56
CA ILE A 25 4.32 11.27 -10.16
C ILE A 25 5.79 11.06 -9.78
N ALA A 26 6.70 10.92 -10.75
CA ALA A 26 8.13 10.69 -10.51
C ALA A 26 8.77 11.77 -9.62
N HIS A 27 8.31 13.02 -9.72
CA HIS A 27 8.76 14.14 -8.88
C HIS A 27 8.49 13.94 -7.38
N ARG A 28 7.57 13.07 -6.99
CA ARG A 28 7.26 12.78 -5.59
C ARG A 28 8.28 11.84 -4.94
N GLY A 29 8.86 10.97 -5.72
CA GLY A 29 9.81 9.97 -5.24
C GLY A 29 10.84 9.61 -6.31
N PRO A 30 11.93 10.39 -6.37
CA PRO A 30 12.95 10.21 -7.40
C PRO A 30 13.94 9.08 -7.12
N ASP A 31 13.97 8.54 -5.89
CA ASP A 31 15.02 7.63 -5.43
C ASP A 31 14.79 6.17 -5.84
N GLY A 32 13.56 5.84 -6.23
CA GLY A 32 13.23 4.49 -6.67
C GLY A 32 11.80 4.34 -7.11
N GLU A 33 11.54 3.23 -7.77
CA GLU A 33 10.21 2.84 -8.21
C GLU A 33 9.99 1.35 -8.02
N GLY A 34 8.72 0.97 -7.90
CA GLY A 34 8.31 -0.42 -7.89
C GLY A 34 6.87 -0.57 -8.33
N GLN A 35 6.53 -1.75 -8.83
CA GLN A 35 5.19 -2.05 -9.31
C GLN A 35 4.82 -3.50 -9.00
N PHE A 36 3.54 -3.70 -8.79
CA PHE A 36 2.88 -5.01 -8.73
C PHE A 36 1.71 -4.99 -9.69
N VAL A 37 1.57 -6.02 -10.52
CA VAL A 37 0.48 -6.15 -11.48
C VAL A 37 0.07 -7.61 -11.55
N ASP A 38 -1.23 -7.86 -11.34
CA ASP A 38 -1.88 -9.12 -11.65
C ASP A 38 -3.11 -8.89 -12.53
N GLU A 39 -3.98 -9.88 -12.68
CA GLU A 39 -5.20 -9.75 -13.49
C GLU A 39 -6.30 -8.88 -12.82
N TYR A 40 -6.19 -8.57 -11.52
CA TYR A 40 -7.19 -7.85 -10.74
C TYR A 40 -6.78 -6.43 -10.41
N VAL A 41 -5.50 -6.22 -10.03
CA VAL A 41 -5.02 -4.93 -9.54
C VAL A 41 -3.64 -4.59 -10.10
N ALA A 42 -3.40 -3.30 -10.30
CA ALA A 42 -2.10 -2.74 -10.60
C ALA A 42 -1.76 -1.68 -9.52
N LEU A 43 -0.64 -1.84 -8.83
CA LEU A 43 -0.15 -0.95 -7.77
C LEU A 43 1.25 -0.48 -8.09
N GLY A 44 1.48 0.83 -8.04
CA GLY A 44 2.76 1.45 -8.32
C GLY A 44 3.20 2.39 -7.21
N HIS A 45 4.51 2.43 -6.98
CA HIS A 45 5.14 3.25 -5.96
C HIS A 45 6.32 4.03 -6.52
N ARG A 46 6.43 5.31 -6.14
CA ARG A 46 7.59 6.17 -6.32
C ARG A 46 8.16 6.53 -4.97
N ARG A 47 9.42 6.18 -4.73
CA ARG A 47 10.07 6.26 -3.43
C ARG A 47 10.87 7.55 -3.27
N LEU A 48 10.64 8.24 -2.15
CA LEU A 48 11.59 9.15 -1.53
C LEU A 48 12.11 8.46 -0.27
N SER A 49 13.39 8.12 -0.26
CA SER A 49 14.02 7.33 0.80
C SER A 49 14.30 8.19 2.03
N ILE A 50 13.57 7.96 3.13
CA ILE A 50 13.73 8.68 4.40
C ILE A 50 14.11 7.71 5.52
N ILE A 51 13.38 6.60 5.65
CA ILE A 51 13.57 5.55 6.65
C ILE A 51 13.95 4.25 5.93
N ASP A 52 14.85 3.47 6.52
CA ASP A 52 15.32 2.18 6.03
C ASP A 52 15.67 2.21 4.53
N LEU A 53 16.83 2.80 4.24
CA LEU A 53 17.31 2.96 2.85
C LEU A 53 17.43 1.63 2.11
N ALA A 54 17.68 0.53 2.81
CA ALA A 54 17.88 -0.79 2.24
C ALA A 54 16.61 -1.66 2.22
N GLY A 55 15.74 -1.57 3.25
CA GLY A 55 14.62 -2.50 3.45
C GLY A 55 13.24 -1.96 3.07
N GLY A 56 13.07 -0.65 2.89
CA GLY A 56 11.76 -0.02 2.65
C GLY A 56 11.31 0.00 1.18
N THR A 57 11.69 -0.99 0.38
CA THR A 57 11.27 -1.09 -1.03
C THR A 57 9.77 -1.41 -1.12
N GLN A 58 9.06 -0.72 -2.02
CA GLN A 58 7.64 -0.90 -2.24
C GLN A 58 7.32 -1.08 -3.74
N PRO A 59 6.25 -1.79 -4.10
CA PRO A 59 5.29 -2.48 -3.23
C PRO A 59 5.97 -3.48 -2.30
N MET A 60 5.56 -3.50 -1.01
CA MET A 60 6.03 -4.50 -0.05
C MET A 60 5.01 -5.63 0.00
N ALA A 61 5.50 -6.88 0.10
CA ALA A 61 4.62 -8.03 0.04
C ALA A 61 4.97 -9.11 1.08
N THR A 62 3.94 -9.80 1.55
CA THR A 62 4.00 -11.11 2.19
C THR A 62 3.58 -12.20 1.19
N GLU A 63 3.24 -13.39 1.66
CA GLU A 63 2.75 -14.47 0.80
C GLU A 63 1.42 -14.11 0.11
N HIS A 64 0.54 -13.38 0.80
CA HIS A 64 -0.83 -13.09 0.37
C HIS A 64 -1.18 -11.63 0.28
N LEU A 65 -0.34 -10.74 0.80
CA LEU A 65 -0.64 -9.31 0.87
C LEU A 65 0.39 -8.50 0.10
N VAL A 66 -0.08 -7.43 -0.53
CA VAL A 66 0.76 -6.44 -1.21
C VAL A 66 0.33 -5.05 -0.78
N VAL A 67 1.26 -4.18 -0.37
CA VAL A 67 0.95 -2.82 0.05
C VAL A 67 1.80 -1.79 -0.68
N VAL A 68 1.17 -0.68 -1.06
CA VAL A 68 1.83 0.57 -1.41
C VAL A 68 1.41 1.64 -0.41
N PHE A 69 2.39 2.38 0.10
CA PHE A 69 2.22 3.27 1.23
C PHE A 69 2.97 4.59 1.03
N ASN A 70 2.31 5.68 1.35
CA ASN A 70 2.90 7.02 1.42
C ASN A 70 2.59 7.63 2.78
N GLY A 71 3.56 7.67 3.67
CA GLY A 71 3.33 8.18 5.00
C GLY A 71 4.45 7.87 5.97
N GLU A 72 4.07 7.91 7.25
CA GLU A 72 4.90 7.56 8.38
C GLU A 72 3.99 7.09 9.52
N ILE A 73 4.21 5.88 10.04
CA ILE A 73 3.48 5.32 11.16
C ILE A 73 4.32 5.57 12.42
N TYR A 74 3.95 6.55 13.21
CA TYR A 74 4.74 7.03 14.36
C TYR A 74 4.90 5.98 15.46
N ASN A 75 3.88 5.14 15.64
CA ASN A 75 3.89 4.08 16.66
C ASN A 75 4.29 2.70 16.10
N TYR A 76 5.01 2.66 14.96
CA TYR A 76 5.36 1.38 14.32
C TYR A 76 6.20 0.45 15.20
N LEU A 77 7.09 0.98 16.03
CA LEU A 77 7.90 0.16 16.93
C LEU A 77 7.06 -0.52 18.02
N GLU A 78 6.05 0.18 18.55
CA GLU A 78 5.10 -0.37 19.52
C GLU A 78 4.26 -1.48 18.89
N LEU A 79 3.72 -1.21 17.69
CA LEU A 79 2.94 -2.17 16.93
C LEU A 79 3.77 -3.38 16.50
N LYS A 80 4.99 -3.16 16.05
CA LYS A 80 5.93 -4.25 15.71
C LYS A 80 6.09 -5.20 16.89
N LYS A 81 6.40 -4.66 18.07
CA LYS A 81 6.56 -5.47 19.30
C LYS A 81 5.28 -6.22 19.69
N GLU A 82 4.13 -5.58 19.55
CA GLU A 82 2.84 -6.21 19.81
C GLU A 82 2.58 -7.38 18.85
N LEU A 83 2.80 -7.18 17.56
CA LEU A 83 2.61 -8.19 16.52
C LEU A 83 3.64 -9.33 16.63
N GLU A 84 4.89 -9.04 17.00
CA GLU A 84 5.90 -10.06 17.29
C GLU A 84 5.49 -10.95 18.48
N ASN A 85 4.89 -10.38 19.53
CA ASN A 85 4.33 -11.14 20.65
C ASN A 85 3.16 -12.04 20.27
N LYS A 86 2.48 -11.74 19.15
CA LYS A 86 1.40 -12.53 18.57
C LYS A 86 1.90 -13.58 17.54
N GLY A 87 3.21 -13.61 17.29
CA GLY A 87 3.86 -14.60 16.43
C GLY A 87 4.20 -14.13 15.02
N HIS A 88 4.00 -12.85 14.70
CA HIS A 88 4.42 -12.31 13.41
C HIS A 88 5.93 -12.10 13.35
N HIS A 89 6.53 -12.34 12.18
CA HIS A 89 7.98 -12.24 11.97
C HIS A 89 8.30 -11.14 10.97
N PHE A 90 8.95 -10.09 11.46
CA PHE A 90 9.37 -8.94 10.67
C PHE A 90 10.73 -9.19 9.99
N LYS A 91 10.84 -8.80 8.74
CA LYS A 91 12.06 -8.95 7.92
C LYS A 91 12.81 -7.61 7.76
N THR A 92 12.12 -6.50 7.99
CA THR A 92 12.67 -5.15 7.81
C THR A 92 12.51 -4.30 9.07
N ASN A 93 13.08 -3.10 9.04
CA ASN A 93 12.84 -2.06 10.03
C ASN A 93 11.91 -0.96 9.48
N SER A 94 11.24 -1.22 8.38
CA SER A 94 10.30 -0.28 7.77
C SER A 94 8.97 -0.26 8.53
N ASP A 95 8.42 0.93 8.70
CA ASP A 95 7.08 1.14 9.21
C ASP A 95 5.99 0.59 8.27
N THR A 96 6.31 0.40 6.99
CA THR A 96 5.40 -0.21 6.01
C THR A 96 5.03 -1.64 6.37
N GLU A 97 5.96 -2.41 6.95
CA GLU A 97 5.73 -3.84 7.26
C GLU A 97 4.66 -4.05 8.35
N VAL A 98 4.47 -3.07 9.25
CA VAL A 98 3.39 -3.16 10.25
C VAL A 98 1.99 -3.11 9.63
N LEU A 99 1.85 -2.55 8.43
CA LEU A 99 0.57 -2.57 7.70
C LEU A 99 0.20 -3.97 7.24
N LEU A 100 1.18 -4.74 6.77
CA LEU A 100 0.98 -6.11 6.31
C LEU A 100 0.60 -7.02 7.48
N HIS A 101 1.47 -7.13 8.48
CA HIS A 101 1.22 -7.96 9.66
C HIS A 101 0.04 -7.48 10.51
N GLY A 102 -0.17 -6.17 10.56
CA GLY A 102 -1.33 -5.60 11.22
C GLY A 102 -2.64 -5.94 10.51
N TYR A 103 -2.65 -6.00 9.18
CA TYR A 103 -3.83 -6.44 8.43
C TYR A 103 -4.06 -7.95 8.60
N GLU A 104 -3.03 -8.78 8.63
CA GLU A 104 -3.14 -10.21 8.95
C GLU A 104 -3.81 -10.43 10.31
N GLU A 105 -3.49 -9.60 11.32
CA GLU A 105 -4.01 -9.74 12.68
C GLU A 105 -5.38 -9.07 12.89
N TYR A 106 -5.57 -7.85 12.37
CA TYR A 106 -6.72 -7.00 12.69
C TYR A 106 -7.65 -6.72 11.49
N HIS A 107 -7.29 -7.17 10.29
CA HIS A 107 -7.98 -6.84 9.05
C HIS A 107 -8.20 -5.31 8.91
N TYR A 108 -9.40 -4.87 8.59
CA TYR A 108 -9.71 -3.45 8.41
C TYR A 108 -9.56 -2.62 9.70
N GLU A 109 -9.63 -3.27 10.88
CA GLU A 109 -9.47 -2.59 12.16
C GLU A 109 -8.05 -2.10 12.41
N ILE A 110 -7.07 -2.53 11.61
CA ILE A 110 -5.70 -2.03 11.71
C ILE A 110 -5.63 -0.50 11.74
N VAL A 111 -6.51 0.20 11.02
CA VAL A 111 -6.53 1.68 11.00
C VAL A 111 -6.74 2.30 12.38
N ASN A 112 -7.42 1.60 13.30
CA ASN A 112 -7.65 2.06 14.67
C ASN A 112 -6.40 1.91 15.55
N HIS A 113 -5.44 1.11 15.14
CA HIS A 113 -4.15 0.90 15.81
C HIS A 113 -3.06 1.85 15.31
N LEU A 114 -3.27 2.50 14.16
CA LEU A 114 -2.27 3.37 13.54
C LEU A 114 -2.29 4.78 14.12
N ARG A 115 -1.11 5.29 14.46
CA ARG A 115 -0.86 6.70 14.73
C ARG A 115 0.16 7.22 13.75
N GLY A 116 -0.22 8.22 12.97
CA GLY A 116 0.68 8.74 11.94
C GLY A 116 -0.02 9.56 10.89
N MET A 117 0.71 9.86 9.86
CA MET A 117 0.23 10.51 8.64
C MET A 117 0.40 9.53 7.49
N PHE A 118 -0.69 9.06 6.88
CA PHE A 118 -0.61 7.99 5.92
C PHE A 118 -1.70 8.00 4.85
N SER A 119 -1.34 7.42 3.72
CA SER A 119 -2.26 6.88 2.74
C SER A 119 -1.68 5.59 2.19
N PHE A 120 -2.49 4.55 2.06
CA PHE A 120 -2.06 3.27 1.53
C PHE A 120 -3.15 2.58 0.73
N ALA A 121 -2.71 1.66 -0.13
CA ALA A 121 -3.54 0.66 -0.74
C ALA A 121 -2.92 -0.71 -0.47
N LEU A 122 -3.68 -1.60 0.16
CA LEU A 122 -3.30 -2.95 0.53
C LEU A 122 -4.19 -3.92 -0.21
N TYR A 123 -3.58 -4.85 -0.92
CA TYR A 123 -4.26 -5.86 -1.71
C TYR A 123 -4.04 -7.25 -1.14
N ASP A 124 -5.13 -7.96 -0.93
CA ASP A 124 -5.13 -9.38 -0.57
C ASP A 124 -5.30 -10.21 -1.84
N THR A 125 -4.25 -10.96 -2.20
CA THR A 125 -4.21 -11.79 -3.40
C THR A 125 -5.11 -13.03 -3.31
N THR A 126 -5.53 -13.42 -2.10
CA THR A 126 -6.39 -14.58 -1.86
C THR A 126 -7.86 -14.23 -2.04
N THR A 127 -8.28 -13.09 -1.47
CA THR A 127 -9.66 -12.63 -1.54
C THR A 127 -9.93 -11.70 -2.72
N HIS A 128 -8.87 -11.19 -3.35
CA HIS A 128 -8.90 -10.13 -4.37
C HIS A 128 -9.52 -8.81 -3.89
N GLU A 129 -9.40 -8.54 -2.60
CA GLU A 129 -9.86 -7.30 -1.99
C GLU A 129 -8.75 -6.24 -2.00
N LEU A 130 -9.11 -5.02 -2.40
CA LEU A 130 -8.24 -3.85 -2.34
C LEU A 130 -8.73 -2.94 -1.22
N PHE A 131 -8.00 -2.92 -0.11
CA PHE A 131 -8.25 -2.07 1.03
C PHE A 131 -7.44 -0.77 0.93
N CYS A 132 -8.14 0.36 0.89
CA CYS A 132 -7.52 1.68 0.83
C CYS A 132 -7.88 2.48 2.08
N ALA A 133 -6.88 3.13 2.68
CA ALA A 133 -7.10 3.97 3.83
C ALA A 133 -6.23 5.24 3.81
N ARG A 134 -6.70 6.24 4.55
CA ARG A 134 -6.07 7.53 4.74
C ARG A 134 -6.09 7.90 6.21
N ASP A 135 -5.10 8.64 6.68
CA ASP A 135 -5.04 9.10 8.06
C ASP A 135 -6.25 9.96 8.47
N HIS A 136 -6.54 9.97 9.76
CA HIS A 136 -7.72 10.60 10.36
C HIS A 136 -7.89 12.08 10.03
N PHE A 137 -6.78 12.80 9.84
CA PHE A 137 -6.77 14.23 9.55
C PHE A 137 -6.60 14.55 8.06
N GLY A 138 -6.41 13.50 7.23
CA GLY A 138 -6.18 13.67 5.81
C GLY A 138 -4.89 14.41 5.48
N ILE A 139 -3.83 14.25 6.31
CA ILE A 139 -2.52 14.87 6.11
C ILE A 139 -1.89 14.36 4.81
N LYS A 140 -1.97 13.05 4.55
CA LYS A 140 -1.55 12.51 3.27
C LYS A 140 -2.70 12.53 2.27
N PRO A 141 -2.49 13.02 1.04
CA PRO A 141 -3.53 13.01 0.03
C PRO A 141 -3.82 11.59 -0.43
N PHE A 142 -5.09 11.28 -0.62
CA PHE A 142 -5.57 10.09 -1.30
C PHE A 142 -6.72 10.50 -2.22
N TYR A 143 -6.53 10.33 -3.52
CA TYR A 143 -7.54 10.63 -4.53
C TYR A 143 -7.94 9.34 -5.21
N TYR A 144 -9.23 9.16 -5.44
CA TYR A 144 -9.76 8.02 -6.17
C TYR A 144 -10.83 8.45 -7.16
N TYR A 145 -10.94 7.70 -8.22
CA TYR A 145 -12.02 7.79 -9.18
C TYR A 145 -12.76 6.46 -9.23
N PHE A 146 -14.07 6.53 -9.21
CA PHE A 146 -14.95 5.38 -9.25
C PHE A 146 -15.81 5.43 -10.50
N ASP A 147 -15.73 4.38 -11.33
CA ASP A 147 -16.65 4.18 -12.43
C ASP A 147 -17.70 3.13 -12.02
N GLN A 148 -18.94 3.58 -11.81
CA GLN A 148 -20.04 2.72 -11.36
C GLN A 148 -20.41 1.62 -12.36
N GLU A 149 -20.16 1.81 -13.65
CA GLU A 149 -20.43 0.79 -14.66
C GLU A 149 -19.39 -0.33 -14.62
N LEU A 150 -18.13 -0.01 -14.36
CA LEU A 150 -17.07 -1.00 -14.19
C LEU A 150 -17.24 -1.84 -12.91
N ILE A 151 -17.83 -1.28 -11.84
CA ILE A 151 -18.06 -1.98 -10.59
C ILE A 151 -19.21 -2.98 -10.68
N LYS A 152 -20.25 -2.66 -11.44
CA LYS A 152 -21.38 -3.59 -11.67
C LYS A 152 -20.94 -4.87 -12.38
N ALA A 153 -19.85 -4.82 -13.13
CA ALA A 153 -19.32 -5.97 -13.88
C ALA A 153 -18.45 -6.92 -13.04
N LYS A 154 -17.84 -6.45 -11.95
CA LYS A 154 -17.05 -7.27 -11.00
C LYS A 154 -17.35 -6.77 -9.59
N ARG A 155 -17.85 -7.65 -8.71
CA ARG A 155 -18.09 -7.33 -7.29
C ARG A 155 -16.79 -6.85 -6.61
N ILE A 156 -16.58 -5.55 -6.62
CA ILE A 156 -15.67 -4.89 -5.69
C ILE A 156 -16.53 -4.56 -4.47
N LYS A 157 -16.25 -5.21 -3.36
CA LYS A 157 -16.84 -4.87 -2.07
C LYS A 157 -16.06 -3.74 -1.43
#